data_94cd58406bf8d2f98d155804dc94481e
#
_entry.id   94cd58406bf8d2f98d155804dc94481e
#
_cell.length_a   1.000
_cell.length_b   1.000
_cell.length_c   1.000
_cell.angle_alpha   90.00
_cell.angle_beta   90.00
_cell.angle_gamma   90.00
#
_symmetry.space_group_name_H-M   'P 1'
#
loop_
_entity.id
_entity.type
_entity.pdbx_description
1 polymer ?
#
loop_
_entity_poly.entity_id
_entity_poly.type
_entity_poly.pdbx_seq_one_letter_code
_entity_poly.pdbx_strand_id
1 'polypeptide(L)'
;MKTRMLMGLAGAALAAALVAGCGGKNYVKGGKVEDTLSQKPDEGSYIEAIGIGAADPSLPSETQRRALSRDAAIVKAQYEMLSMVKGVDLEGGVKVEQAMETDSTLEAKLKETIKGAEIMKTEYTKDDGAVVTLRLKKSRLEQMMGVKFK
;
A
#
# COMPACT_ATOMS: atom_id res chain seq x y z
N MET A 1 -70.48 32.87 -13.34
CA MET A 1 -69.77 32.39 -14.53
C MET A 1 -68.30 32.42 -14.20
N LYS A 2 -67.74 31.25 -13.84
CA LYS A 2 -66.77 30.47 -14.63
C LYS A 2 -65.51 31.26 -15.01
N THR A 3 -64.42 31.00 -14.35
CA THR A 3 -63.13 30.50 -14.92
C THR A 3 -62.07 30.41 -13.85
N ARG A 4 -61.78 29.27 -13.31
CA ARG A 4 -60.68 28.35 -13.62
C ARG A 4 -59.32 28.88 -13.21
N MET A 5 -59.05 28.57 -12.10
CA MET A 5 -57.89 28.15 -11.37
C MET A 5 -57.10 27.06 -12.11
N LEU A 6 -55.88 27.34 -12.45
CA LEU A 6 -54.83 26.34 -12.81
C LEU A 6 -53.50 27.08 -12.91
N MET A 7 -52.73 27.06 -11.85
CA MET A 7 -51.27 27.20 -11.94
C MET A 7 -50.71 27.01 -10.56
N GLY A 8 -49.89 26.00 -10.41
CA GLY A 8 -49.10 25.88 -9.19
C GLY A 8 -48.69 24.48 -8.82
N LEU A 9 -48.05 23.75 -9.70
CA LEU A 9 -47.36 22.50 -9.35
C LEU A 9 -46.18 22.29 -10.31
N ALA A 10 -45.16 23.10 -10.13
CA ALA A 10 -43.82 22.86 -10.74
C ALA A 10 -42.76 23.59 -9.93
N GLY A 11 -42.23 22.96 -8.94
CA GLY A 11 -41.16 23.64 -8.15
C GLY A 11 -40.62 22.86 -6.96
N ALA A 12 -40.70 21.55 -6.94
CA ALA A 12 -40.19 20.78 -5.80
C ALA A 12 -39.48 19.48 -6.23
N ALA A 13 -38.64 19.53 -7.24
CA ALA A 13 -37.89 18.35 -7.69
C ALA A 13 -36.44 18.65 -8.10
N LEU A 14 -35.74 19.55 -7.42
CA LEU A 14 -34.35 19.84 -7.77
C LEU A 14 -33.43 20.12 -6.57
N ALA A 15 -33.56 19.40 -5.48
CA ALA A 15 -32.69 19.57 -4.32
C ALA A 15 -32.23 18.25 -3.67
N ALA A 16 -32.20 17.15 -4.39
CA ALA A 16 -31.81 15.84 -3.82
C ALA A 16 -30.63 15.15 -4.51
N ALA A 17 -29.75 15.89 -5.20
CA ALA A 17 -28.67 15.27 -5.99
C ALA A 17 -27.24 15.78 -5.67
N LEU A 18 -26.97 16.29 -4.46
CA LEU A 18 -25.62 16.77 -4.12
C LEU A 18 -25.06 16.22 -2.81
N VAL A 19 -25.38 15.00 -2.45
CA VAL A 19 -24.66 14.31 -1.36
C VAL A 19 -24.12 12.96 -1.84
N ALA A 20 -23.59 12.90 -3.06
CA ALA A 20 -22.62 11.88 -3.40
C ALA A 20 -21.25 12.38 -2.90
N GLY A 21 -21.11 12.48 -1.59
CA GLY A 21 -19.84 12.70 -0.94
C GLY A 21 -18.91 11.56 -1.32
N CYS A 22 -17.84 11.87 -2.00
CA CYS A 22 -16.67 11.01 -2.18
C CYS A 22 -16.02 10.70 -0.84
N GLY A 23 -16.73 10.00 0.03
CA GLY A 23 -16.18 9.36 1.20
C GLY A 23 -15.54 8.06 0.75
N GLY A 24 -14.36 8.12 0.16
CA GLY A 24 -13.53 6.95 -0.04
C GLY A 24 -13.29 6.32 1.32
N LYS A 25 -14.05 5.30 1.67
CA LYS A 25 -13.83 4.52 2.87
C LYS A 25 -12.56 3.71 2.65
N ASN A 26 -11.45 4.20 3.18
CA ASN A 26 -10.15 3.52 3.15
C ASN A 26 -10.13 2.31 4.12
N TYR A 27 -11.14 1.47 4.04
CA TYR A 27 -11.22 0.24 4.82
C TYR A 27 -11.03 -0.98 3.93
N VAL A 28 -10.33 -1.97 4.44
CA VAL A 28 -10.20 -3.28 3.80
C VAL A 28 -11.60 -3.88 3.66
N LYS A 29 -12.05 -4.07 2.44
CA LYS A 29 -13.41 -4.54 2.15
C LYS A 29 -13.56 -5.99 2.59
N GLY A 30 -14.45 -6.24 3.55
CA GLY A 30 -14.71 -7.59 4.05
C GLY A 30 -13.67 -8.17 5.00
N GLY A 31 -12.69 -7.37 5.47
CA GLY A 31 -11.63 -7.84 6.36
C GLY A 31 -10.63 -8.80 5.71
N LYS A 32 -10.71 -9.01 4.39
CA LYS A 32 -9.74 -9.78 3.62
C LYS A 32 -8.72 -8.82 3.03
N VAL A 33 -7.46 -9.02 3.34
CA VAL A 33 -6.32 -8.45 2.63
C VAL A 33 -6.20 -9.21 1.32
N GLU A 34 -6.18 -8.50 0.20
CA GLU A 34 -5.92 -9.15 -1.09
C GLU A 34 -4.55 -9.83 -1.03
N ASP A 35 -4.50 -11.07 -1.48
CA ASP A 35 -3.30 -11.89 -1.46
C ASP A 35 -2.35 -11.46 -2.59
N THR A 36 -1.70 -10.30 -2.39
CA THR A 36 -0.66 -9.83 -3.31
C THR A 36 0.71 -10.45 -2.98
N LEU A 37 0.76 -11.31 -1.96
CA LEU A 37 1.96 -12.06 -1.59
C LEU A 37 2.37 -13.09 -2.66
N SER A 38 1.51 -13.31 -3.66
CA SER A 38 1.80 -14.18 -4.82
C SER A 38 2.50 -13.46 -5.98
N GLN A 39 2.78 -12.16 -5.87
CA GLN A 39 3.55 -11.47 -6.91
C GLN A 39 4.97 -12.03 -6.94
N LYS A 40 5.30 -12.70 -8.03
CA LYS A 40 6.68 -13.10 -8.31
C LYS A 40 7.50 -11.83 -8.53
N PRO A 41 8.60 -11.63 -7.79
CA PRO A 41 9.47 -10.46 -7.96
C PRO A 41 10.00 -10.31 -9.39
N ASP A 42 9.97 -11.37 -10.15
CA ASP A 42 10.51 -11.49 -11.51
C ASP A 42 9.56 -10.97 -12.59
N GLU A 43 8.27 -10.80 -12.28
CA GLU A 43 7.27 -10.33 -13.23
C GLU A 43 7.05 -8.81 -13.08
N GLY A 44 7.32 -8.05 -14.18
CA GLY A 44 7.05 -6.62 -14.26
C GLY A 44 8.19 -5.70 -13.82
N SER A 45 7.94 -4.40 -13.90
CA SER A 45 8.92 -3.34 -13.64
C SER A 45 9.01 -2.91 -12.18
N TYR A 46 8.18 -3.48 -11.32
CA TYR A 46 8.05 -3.09 -9.91
C TYR A 46 8.04 -4.32 -9.01
N ILE A 47 8.53 -4.12 -7.79
CA ILE A 47 8.33 -5.03 -6.67
C ILE A 47 7.32 -4.37 -5.75
N GLU A 48 6.30 -5.11 -5.33
CA GLU A 48 5.28 -4.66 -4.37
C GLU A 48 5.28 -5.56 -3.16
N ALA A 49 5.09 -4.96 -2.00
CA ALA A 49 4.98 -5.69 -0.73
C ALA A 49 3.86 -5.10 0.11
N ILE A 50 3.16 -5.97 0.83
CA ILE A 50 2.13 -5.59 1.79
C ILE A 50 2.63 -5.84 3.20
N GLY A 51 2.37 -4.86 4.07
CA GLY A 51 2.56 -5.02 5.51
C GLY A 51 1.26 -4.77 6.25
N ILE A 52 1.08 -5.50 7.33
CA ILE A 52 -0.05 -5.36 8.24
C ILE A 52 0.48 -4.95 9.60
N GLY A 53 -0.10 -3.89 10.16
CA GLY A 53 0.20 -3.42 11.50
C GLY A 53 -1.05 -3.47 12.38
N ALA A 54 -0.94 -4.08 13.54
CA ALA A 54 -2.01 -4.08 14.52
C ALA A 54 -2.07 -2.74 15.27
N ALA A 55 -3.28 -2.32 15.64
CA ALA A 55 -3.46 -1.20 16.54
C ALA A 55 -3.24 -1.63 17.99
N ASP A 56 -2.75 -0.70 18.80
CA ASP A 56 -2.70 -0.87 20.25
C ASP A 56 -4.02 -0.38 20.87
N PRO A 57 -4.88 -1.28 21.39
CA PRO A 57 -6.17 -0.91 21.95
C PRO A 57 -6.06 -0.11 23.25
N SER A 58 -4.90 -0.09 23.90
CA SER A 58 -4.67 0.67 25.13
C SER A 58 -4.54 2.18 24.89
N LEU A 59 -4.27 2.58 23.63
CA LEU A 59 -4.16 3.99 23.27
C LEU A 59 -5.55 4.65 23.18
N PRO A 60 -5.75 5.79 23.85
CA PRO A 60 -7.07 6.41 23.98
C PRO A 60 -7.57 7.04 22.67
N SER A 61 -6.67 7.51 21.81
CA SER A 61 -6.99 8.20 20.57
C SER A 61 -6.98 7.28 19.37
N GLU A 62 -8.05 7.30 18.57
CA GLU A 62 -8.11 6.64 17.26
C GLU A 62 -6.96 7.06 16.36
N THR A 63 -6.62 8.35 16.34
CA THR A 63 -5.51 8.86 15.54
C THR A 63 -4.17 8.26 15.98
N GLN A 64 -3.93 8.10 17.29
CA GLN A 64 -2.71 7.46 17.79
C GLN A 64 -2.66 5.99 17.41
N ARG A 65 -3.77 5.25 17.58
CA ARG A 65 -3.86 3.85 17.18
C ARG A 65 -3.56 3.66 15.70
N ARG A 66 -4.18 4.48 14.84
CA ARG A 66 -3.98 4.44 13.38
C ARG A 66 -2.57 4.87 12.96
N ALA A 67 -1.99 5.87 13.60
CA ALA A 67 -0.63 6.29 13.30
C ALA A 67 0.36 5.16 13.61
N LEU A 68 0.28 4.58 14.80
CA LEU A 68 1.17 3.52 15.23
C LEU A 68 1.03 2.24 14.37
N SER A 69 -0.22 1.83 14.10
CA SER A 69 -0.48 0.66 13.25
C SER A 69 0.02 0.85 11.82
N ARG A 70 -0.12 2.09 11.27
CA ARG A 70 0.41 2.43 9.96
C ARG A 70 1.94 2.33 9.92
N ASP A 71 2.62 2.85 10.91
CA ASP A 71 4.08 2.80 10.97
C ASP A 71 4.57 1.35 11.12
N ALA A 72 3.91 0.55 11.93
CA ALA A 72 4.19 -0.88 12.04
C ALA A 72 3.95 -1.61 10.71
N ALA A 73 2.89 -1.29 9.98
CA ALA A 73 2.60 -1.85 8.67
C ALA A 73 3.67 -1.50 7.63
N ILE A 74 4.17 -0.26 7.63
CA ILE A 74 5.26 0.18 6.74
C ILE A 74 6.52 -0.65 7.01
N VAL A 75 6.92 -0.79 8.26
CA VAL A 75 8.11 -1.58 8.64
C VAL A 75 7.94 -3.04 8.21
N LYS A 76 6.76 -3.62 8.42
CA LYS A 76 6.47 -5.00 7.98
C LYS A 76 6.54 -5.14 6.46
N ALA A 77 5.97 -4.20 5.69
CA ALA A 77 6.05 -4.20 4.23
C ALA A 77 7.49 -4.08 3.73
N GLN A 78 8.32 -3.26 4.37
CA GLN A 78 9.75 -3.13 4.04
C GLN A 78 10.50 -4.45 4.29
N TYR A 79 10.18 -5.14 5.38
CA TYR A 79 10.77 -6.43 5.68
C TYR A 79 10.38 -7.50 4.65
N GLU A 80 9.11 -7.57 4.26
CA GLU A 80 8.63 -8.47 3.21
C GLU A 80 9.29 -8.17 1.86
N MET A 81 9.40 -6.88 1.51
CA MET A 81 10.08 -6.46 0.28
C MET A 81 11.56 -6.89 0.28
N LEU A 82 12.26 -6.74 1.39
CA LEU A 82 13.65 -7.18 1.54
C LEU A 82 13.75 -8.70 1.33
N SER A 83 12.85 -9.47 1.91
CA SER A 83 12.80 -10.94 1.77
C SER A 83 12.59 -11.36 0.32
N MET A 84 11.66 -10.70 -0.39
CA MET A 84 11.43 -10.96 -1.81
C MET A 84 12.66 -10.65 -2.67
N VAL A 85 13.29 -9.49 -2.45
CA VAL A 85 14.48 -9.08 -3.22
C VAL A 85 15.65 -10.04 -3.02
N LYS A 86 15.85 -10.55 -1.81
CA LYS A 86 16.90 -11.54 -1.52
C LYS A 86 16.79 -12.80 -2.36
N GLY A 87 15.57 -13.22 -2.69
CA GLY A 87 15.30 -14.42 -3.50
C GLY A 87 15.47 -14.23 -5.01
N VAL A 88 15.69 -13.00 -5.49
CA VAL A 88 15.79 -12.71 -6.93
C VAL A 88 17.11 -13.19 -7.52
N ASP A 89 17.03 -13.77 -8.72
CA ASP A 89 18.21 -14.17 -9.48
C ASP A 89 18.81 -12.98 -10.25
N LEU A 90 20.12 -12.81 -10.15
CA LEU A 90 20.90 -11.83 -10.89
C LEU A 90 21.36 -12.37 -12.24
N GLU A 91 21.66 -11.49 -13.18
CA GLU A 91 22.41 -11.87 -14.39
C GLU A 91 23.73 -12.53 -13.97
N GLY A 92 23.90 -13.81 -14.35
CA GLY A 92 25.04 -14.61 -13.89
C GLY A 92 24.64 -15.78 -12.98
N GLY A 93 23.36 -15.91 -12.61
CA GLY A 93 22.82 -17.07 -11.89
C GLY A 93 23.11 -17.09 -10.39
N VAL A 94 23.53 -15.97 -9.82
CA VAL A 94 23.75 -15.79 -8.37
C VAL A 94 22.53 -15.11 -7.79
N LYS A 95 22.06 -15.51 -6.61
CA LYS A 95 20.97 -14.82 -5.91
C LYS A 95 21.48 -13.57 -5.19
N VAL A 96 20.60 -12.59 -5.05
CA VAL A 96 20.89 -11.37 -4.28
C VAL A 96 21.39 -11.70 -2.88
N GLU A 97 20.82 -12.70 -2.22
CA GLU A 97 21.25 -13.15 -0.88
C GLU A 97 22.71 -13.59 -0.87
N GLN A 98 23.14 -14.37 -1.85
CA GLN A 98 24.52 -14.82 -1.98
C GLN A 98 25.50 -13.67 -2.28
N ALA A 99 25.05 -12.68 -3.09
CA ALA A 99 25.85 -11.50 -3.35
C ALA A 99 26.04 -10.65 -2.08
N MET A 100 25.04 -10.61 -1.20
CA MET A 100 25.11 -9.91 0.08
C MET A 100 26.07 -10.58 1.08
N GLU A 101 26.25 -11.90 1.02
CA GLU A 101 27.21 -12.62 1.85
C GLU A 101 28.66 -12.24 1.52
N THR A 102 28.88 -11.89 0.25
CA THR A 102 30.21 -11.48 -0.24
C THR A 102 30.47 -9.97 -0.12
N ASP A 103 29.43 -9.16 -0.10
CA ASP A 103 29.53 -7.70 0.02
C ASP A 103 28.61 -7.17 1.12
N SER A 104 29.17 -6.92 2.29
CA SER A 104 28.43 -6.39 3.44
C SER A 104 27.86 -4.98 3.22
N THR A 105 28.37 -4.22 2.24
CA THR A 105 27.84 -2.89 1.91
C THR A 105 26.56 -2.98 1.09
N LEU A 106 26.36 -4.06 0.36
CA LEU A 106 25.19 -4.30 -0.48
C LEU A 106 23.92 -4.41 0.36
N GLU A 107 23.99 -5.08 1.51
CA GLU A 107 22.86 -5.19 2.41
C GLU A 107 22.39 -3.83 2.95
N ALA A 108 23.35 -2.99 3.35
CA ALA A 108 23.04 -1.65 3.85
C ALA A 108 22.38 -0.78 2.77
N LYS A 109 22.92 -0.79 1.55
CA LYS A 109 22.38 -0.08 0.40
C LYS A 109 20.99 -0.56 0.04
N LEU A 110 20.77 -1.88 0.05
CA LEU A 110 19.46 -2.47 -0.24
C LEU A 110 18.42 -2.03 0.79
N LYS A 111 18.72 -2.10 2.08
CA LYS A 111 17.84 -1.64 3.14
C LYS A 111 17.49 -0.16 3.01
N GLU A 112 18.47 0.68 2.66
CA GLU A 112 18.23 2.11 2.44
C GLU A 112 17.33 2.37 1.23
N THR A 113 17.55 1.64 0.13
CA THR A 113 16.73 1.74 -1.07
C THR A 113 15.28 1.33 -0.80
N ILE A 114 15.06 0.26 -0.04
CA ILE A 114 13.73 -0.22 0.35
C ILE A 114 13.03 0.78 1.27
N LYS A 115 13.73 1.44 2.18
CA LYS A 115 13.16 2.53 3.00
C LYS A 115 12.61 3.68 2.15
N GLY A 116 13.15 3.88 0.96
CA GLY A 116 12.67 4.87 -0.01
C GLY A 116 11.58 4.33 -0.96
N ALA A 117 10.95 3.20 -0.68
CA ALA A 117 9.84 2.69 -1.47
C ALA A 117 8.60 3.60 -1.35
N GLU A 118 7.81 3.66 -2.43
CA GLU A 118 6.60 4.48 -2.49
C GLU A 118 5.44 3.78 -1.77
N ILE A 119 4.71 4.55 -0.95
CA ILE A 119 3.47 4.07 -0.34
C ILE A 119 2.35 4.22 -1.38
N MET A 120 1.89 3.11 -1.93
CA MET A 120 0.82 3.11 -2.94
C MET A 120 -0.56 3.19 -2.32
N LYS A 121 -0.76 2.51 -1.21
CA LYS A 121 -2.05 2.39 -0.55
C LYS A 121 -1.88 2.26 0.95
N THR A 122 -2.77 2.88 1.70
CA THR A 122 -2.96 2.64 3.13
C THR A 122 -4.44 2.42 3.39
N GLU A 123 -4.80 1.32 3.99
CA GLU A 123 -6.16 0.99 4.39
C GLU A 123 -6.18 0.68 5.88
N TYR A 124 -7.30 1.01 6.53
CA TYR A 124 -7.48 0.71 7.95
C TYR A 124 -8.53 -0.37 8.14
N THR A 125 -8.32 -1.21 9.11
CA THR A 125 -9.29 -2.20 9.57
C THR A 125 -10.28 -1.56 10.54
N LYS A 126 -11.34 -2.28 10.91
CA LYS A 126 -12.37 -1.76 11.83
C LYS A 126 -11.85 -1.52 13.25
N ASP A 127 -10.78 -2.19 13.62
CA ASP A 127 -10.08 -2.11 14.90
C ASP A 127 -8.84 -1.21 14.86
N ASP A 128 -8.81 -0.27 13.90
CA ASP A 128 -7.72 0.70 13.70
C ASP A 128 -6.36 0.10 13.31
N GLY A 129 -6.30 -1.18 12.94
CA GLY A 129 -5.14 -1.76 12.30
C GLY A 129 -4.92 -1.16 10.91
N ALA A 130 -3.70 -1.21 10.40
CA ALA A 130 -3.36 -0.70 9.08
C ALA A 130 -2.85 -1.80 8.15
N VAL A 131 -3.19 -1.66 6.87
CA VAL A 131 -2.63 -2.43 5.75
C VAL A 131 -1.98 -1.45 4.79
N VAL A 132 -0.68 -1.60 4.56
CA VAL A 132 0.10 -0.71 3.69
C VAL A 132 0.68 -1.51 2.55
N THR A 133 0.52 -0.98 1.33
CA THR A 133 1.18 -1.51 0.13
C THR A 133 2.33 -0.58 -0.25
N LEU A 134 3.53 -1.11 -0.31
CA LEU A 134 4.73 -0.44 -0.80
C LEU A 134 5.05 -0.91 -2.21
N ARG A 135 5.64 -0.01 -3.00
CA ARG A 135 6.12 -0.28 -4.35
C ARG A 135 7.54 0.27 -4.54
N LEU A 136 8.37 -0.51 -5.21
CA LEU A 136 9.72 -0.12 -5.57
C LEU A 136 10.03 -0.49 -7.02
N LYS A 137 10.62 0.43 -7.79
CA LYS A 137 11.05 0.15 -9.17
C LYS A 137 12.24 -0.80 -9.19
N LYS A 138 12.18 -1.86 -9.99
CA LYS A 138 13.31 -2.79 -10.20
C LYS A 138 14.54 -2.05 -10.70
N SER A 139 14.38 -1.13 -11.66
CA SER A 139 15.49 -0.33 -12.20
C SER A 139 16.25 0.47 -11.14
N ARG A 140 15.56 0.92 -10.07
CA ARG A 140 16.22 1.62 -8.96
C ARG A 140 17.09 0.67 -8.14
N LEU A 141 16.63 -0.56 -7.92
CA LEU A 141 17.42 -1.60 -7.26
C LEU A 141 18.63 -2.00 -8.11
N GLU A 142 18.43 -2.25 -9.40
CA GLU A 142 19.50 -2.61 -10.34
C GLU A 142 20.59 -1.53 -10.39
N GLN A 143 20.19 -0.26 -10.48
CA GLN A 143 21.11 0.86 -10.48
C GLN A 143 21.91 0.95 -9.17
N MET A 144 21.27 0.74 -8.04
CA MET A 144 21.90 0.78 -6.73
C MET A 144 22.88 -0.39 -6.54
N MET A 145 22.52 -1.57 -6.99
CA MET A 145 23.32 -2.80 -6.87
C MET A 145 24.42 -2.90 -7.91
N GLY A 146 24.30 -2.17 -9.03
CA GLY A 146 25.24 -2.25 -10.16
C GLY A 146 25.10 -3.55 -10.96
N VAL A 147 23.98 -4.25 -10.84
CA VAL A 147 23.68 -5.53 -11.50
C VAL A 147 22.25 -5.52 -12.01
N LYS A 148 21.95 -6.42 -12.96
CA LYS A 148 20.59 -6.57 -13.48
C LYS A 148 19.93 -7.83 -12.95
N PHE A 149 18.64 -7.76 -12.79
CA PHE A 149 17.79 -8.90 -12.53
C PHE A 149 17.59 -9.71 -13.81
N LYS A 150 17.47 -11.02 -13.65
CA LYS A 150 17.25 -11.93 -14.77
C LYS A 150 15.79 -11.92 -15.23
#